data_f1011d45c51ab01b7c8f5957d1d761df
#
_entry.id   f1011d45c51ab01b7c8f5957d1d761df
#
_cell.length_a   1.000
_cell.length_b   1.000
_cell.length_c   1.000
_cell.angle_alpha   90.00
_cell.angle_beta   90.00
_cell.angle_gamma   90.00
#
_symmetry.space_group_name_H-M   'P 1'
#
loop_
_entity.id
_entity.type
_entity.pdbx_description
1 polymer ?
#
loop_
_entity_poly.entity_id
_entity_poly.type
_entity_poly.pdbx_seq_one_letter_code
_entity_poly.pdbx_strand_id
1 'polypeptide(L)'
;MKKGKIVQVMGPVVDVEFEDNDLPYIKDALEVDNHGKRCVMEVAQHIGNNTVRCIMLAASEGLHKDMEVIAEGSGIKVPVGAKTLGRLFNVLGDTLDGGENLDAEEHWVIHRDPPSFEDQSPVVEILETGIKVIDLLAPYAKGGKIGLFGGAGVGKTVLIQELIRNIATEHGGYSIFTGVGERSREGNDLWSEMKESGVLEKTALVFGQMNEPPGARMRVAETGLTMAEYFRDEEHQNVLLFIDNIFRFTQAGSEVSA
;
A
#
# COMPACT_ATOMS: atom_id res chain seq x y z
N MET A 1 21.00 9.33 -11.27
CA MET A 1 19.75 9.21 -12.06
C MET A 1 20.09 8.57 -13.38
N LYS A 2 19.47 7.45 -13.72
CA LYS A 2 19.64 6.76 -14.99
C LYS A 2 18.51 7.17 -15.93
N LYS A 3 18.81 7.31 -17.21
CA LYS A 3 17.82 7.70 -18.23
C LYS A 3 17.58 6.55 -19.17
N GLY A 4 16.31 6.27 -19.43
CA GLY A 4 15.86 5.27 -20.39
C GLY A 4 14.82 5.83 -21.34
N LYS A 5 14.39 5.02 -22.30
CA LYS A 5 13.32 5.35 -23.24
C LYS A 5 12.32 4.22 -23.32
N ILE A 6 11.06 4.57 -23.40
CA ILE A 6 9.99 3.58 -23.64
C ILE A 6 10.17 2.98 -25.03
N VAL A 7 10.25 1.66 -25.11
CA VAL A 7 10.28 0.93 -26.37
C VAL A 7 8.95 0.29 -26.73
N GLN A 8 8.16 -0.09 -25.71
CA GLN A 8 6.85 -0.69 -25.93
C GLN A 8 5.89 -0.40 -24.77
N VAL A 9 4.61 -0.22 -25.05
CA VAL A 9 3.51 -0.10 -24.08
C VAL A 9 2.48 -1.18 -24.36
N MET A 10 2.17 -2.00 -23.36
CA MET A 10 1.22 -3.11 -23.44
C MET A 10 0.23 -3.04 -22.27
N GLY A 11 -0.74 -2.13 -22.33
CA GLY A 11 -1.65 -1.89 -21.21
C GLY A 11 -0.88 -1.45 -19.95
N PRO A 12 -0.96 -2.17 -18.84
CA PRO A 12 -0.26 -1.81 -17.60
C PRO A 12 1.25 -2.17 -17.60
N VAL A 13 1.75 -2.80 -18.65
CA VAL A 13 3.14 -3.22 -18.77
C VAL A 13 3.87 -2.35 -19.79
N VAL A 14 5.04 -1.84 -19.42
CA VAL A 14 5.86 -0.95 -20.24
C VAL A 14 7.29 -1.49 -20.27
N ASP A 15 7.85 -1.63 -21.47
CA ASP A 15 9.25 -1.99 -21.64
C ASP A 15 10.08 -0.72 -21.88
N VAL A 16 11.17 -0.58 -21.11
CA VAL A 16 12.06 0.59 -21.12
C VAL A 16 13.49 0.14 -21.40
N GLU A 17 14.11 0.76 -22.41
CA GLU A 17 15.51 0.51 -22.78
C GLU A 17 16.41 1.57 -22.13
N PHE A 18 17.53 1.12 -21.56
CA PHE A 18 18.57 1.96 -20.96
C PHE A 18 19.86 1.88 -21.77
N GLU A 19 20.67 2.92 -21.71
CA GLU A 19 21.96 2.96 -22.38
C GLU A 19 23.03 2.22 -21.52
N ASP A 20 24.08 1.69 -22.17
CA ASP A 20 25.34 1.25 -21.57
C ASP A 20 25.29 0.18 -20.47
N ASN A 21 24.38 -0.80 -20.51
CA ASN A 21 24.25 -1.83 -19.47
C ASN A 21 24.02 -1.28 -18.05
N ASP A 22 23.69 -0.02 -17.87
CA ASP A 22 23.40 0.59 -16.59
C ASP A 22 21.91 0.46 -16.23
N LEU A 23 21.46 -0.78 -16.06
CA LEU A 23 20.07 -1.09 -15.77
C LEU A 23 19.68 -0.70 -14.33
N PRO A 24 18.44 -0.22 -14.10
CA PRO A 24 17.88 -0.12 -12.76
C PRO A 24 17.70 -1.52 -12.15
N TYR A 25 17.70 -1.60 -10.84
CA TYR A 25 17.44 -2.86 -10.14
C TYR A 25 15.96 -3.25 -10.22
N ILE A 26 15.69 -4.54 -10.07
CA ILE A 26 14.30 -5.03 -9.90
C ILE A 26 13.72 -4.37 -8.64
N LYS A 27 12.46 -3.91 -8.74
CA LYS A 27 11.72 -3.11 -7.75
C LYS A 27 12.12 -1.63 -7.67
N ASP A 28 13.07 -1.16 -8.48
CA ASP A 28 13.30 0.28 -8.60
C ASP A 28 12.07 0.98 -9.20
N ALA A 29 11.81 2.18 -8.71
CA ALA A 29 10.80 3.07 -9.25
C ALA A 29 11.36 3.86 -10.43
N LEU A 30 10.60 3.90 -11.51
CA LEU A 30 10.88 4.71 -12.68
C LEU A 30 9.78 5.75 -12.87
N GLU A 31 10.15 6.92 -13.33
CA GLU A 31 9.22 8.03 -13.57
C GLU A 31 9.21 8.45 -15.03
N VAL A 32 8.04 8.75 -15.53
CA VAL A 32 7.82 9.33 -16.86
C VAL A 32 6.86 10.52 -16.73
N ASP A 33 7.19 11.60 -17.41
CA ASP A 33 6.28 12.73 -17.55
C ASP A 33 5.31 12.50 -18.72
N ASN A 34 4.06 12.29 -18.38
CA ASN A 34 2.98 12.12 -19.35
C ASN A 34 2.19 13.43 -19.48
N HIS A 35 2.70 14.34 -20.34
CA HIS A 35 2.10 15.65 -20.60
C HIS A 35 1.86 16.49 -19.32
N GLY A 36 2.84 16.56 -18.45
CA GLY A 36 2.79 17.28 -17.17
C GLY A 36 2.18 16.48 -16.02
N LYS A 37 1.82 15.22 -16.24
CA LYS A 37 1.39 14.28 -15.22
C LYS A 37 2.51 13.29 -14.91
N ARG A 38 2.98 13.29 -13.67
CA ARG A 38 3.95 12.31 -13.17
C ARG A 38 3.31 10.93 -13.17
N CYS A 39 3.88 9.99 -13.90
CA CYS A 39 3.48 8.59 -13.89
C CYS A 39 4.65 7.74 -13.38
N VAL A 40 4.37 6.87 -12.43
CA VAL A 40 5.36 5.98 -11.81
C VAL A 40 5.11 4.55 -12.25
N MET A 41 6.21 3.83 -12.50
CA MET A 41 6.21 2.40 -12.79
C MET A 41 7.30 1.70 -11.99
N GLU A 42 7.14 0.42 -11.73
CA GLU A 42 8.09 -0.40 -10.99
C GLU A 42 8.76 -1.41 -11.93
N VAL A 43 10.08 -1.57 -11.81
CA VAL A 43 10.84 -2.58 -12.56
C VAL A 43 10.47 -3.97 -12.04
N ALA A 44 9.84 -4.77 -12.90
CA ALA A 44 9.45 -6.14 -12.60
C ALA A 44 10.48 -7.17 -13.04
N GLN A 45 11.13 -6.95 -14.18
CA GLN A 45 12.02 -7.94 -14.78
C GLN A 45 13.04 -7.30 -15.75
N HIS A 46 14.23 -7.88 -15.84
CA HIS A 46 15.18 -7.62 -16.92
C HIS A 46 14.91 -8.62 -18.07
N ILE A 47 14.63 -8.12 -19.26
CA ILE A 47 14.27 -8.95 -20.42
C ILE A 47 15.36 -9.09 -21.47
N GLY A 48 16.55 -8.57 -21.18
CA GLY A 48 17.71 -8.59 -22.08
C GLY A 48 17.82 -7.35 -22.97
N ASN A 49 18.90 -7.25 -23.73
CA ASN A 49 19.15 -6.13 -24.65
C ASN A 49 18.99 -4.74 -24.00
N ASN A 50 19.54 -4.57 -22.80
CA ASN A 50 19.44 -3.35 -22.00
C ASN A 50 17.99 -2.89 -21.71
N THR A 51 17.04 -3.81 -21.77
CA THR A 51 15.60 -3.52 -21.59
C THR A 51 15.10 -4.12 -20.31
N VAL A 52 14.33 -3.33 -19.58
CA VAL A 52 13.58 -3.74 -18.39
C VAL A 52 12.08 -3.71 -18.65
N ARG A 53 11.37 -4.66 -18.09
CA ARG A 53 9.91 -4.69 -18.07
C ARG A 53 9.40 -4.10 -16.79
N CYS A 54 8.50 -3.14 -16.91
CA CYS A 54 7.94 -2.37 -15.80
C CYS A 54 6.43 -2.55 -15.71
N ILE A 55 5.91 -2.44 -14.50
CA ILE A 55 4.47 -2.43 -14.20
C ILE A 55 4.08 -1.02 -13.82
N MET A 56 3.07 -0.47 -14.50
CA MET A 56 2.55 0.87 -14.24
C MET A 56 1.76 0.91 -12.93
N LEU A 57 2.04 1.91 -12.12
CA LEU A 57 1.27 2.27 -10.91
C LEU A 57 0.26 3.40 -11.18
N ALA A 58 0.31 3.96 -12.38
CA ALA A 58 -0.62 4.95 -12.90
C ALA A 58 -1.20 4.46 -14.23
N ALA A 59 -2.23 5.12 -14.70
CA ALA A 59 -2.81 4.85 -16.01
C ALA A 59 -1.76 5.08 -17.13
N SER A 60 -1.70 4.18 -18.10
CA SER A 60 -0.72 4.21 -19.20
C SER A 60 -1.19 4.98 -20.44
N GLU A 61 -2.43 5.47 -20.44
CA GLU A 61 -2.99 6.24 -21.54
C GLU A 61 -2.17 7.51 -21.82
N GLY A 62 -1.79 7.71 -23.06
CA GLY A 62 -0.94 8.82 -23.49
C GLY A 62 0.55 8.49 -23.53
N LEU A 63 0.99 7.40 -22.93
CA LEU A 63 2.37 6.95 -23.07
C LEU A 63 2.62 6.39 -24.47
N HIS A 64 3.77 6.73 -25.02
CA HIS A 64 4.18 6.26 -26.33
C HIS A 64 5.67 5.96 -26.37
N LYS A 65 6.08 5.27 -27.44
CA LYS A 65 7.48 4.96 -27.70
C LYS A 65 8.34 6.23 -27.72
N ASP A 66 9.60 6.10 -27.31
CA ASP A 66 10.63 7.13 -27.25
C ASP A 66 10.45 8.21 -26.17
N MET A 67 9.42 8.12 -25.30
CA MET A 67 9.34 8.98 -24.12
C MET A 67 10.49 8.69 -23.15
N GLU A 68 11.08 9.76 -22.61
CA GLU A 68 12.17 9.66 -21.61
C GLU A 68 11.63 9.17 -20.27
N VAL A 69 12.36 8.22 -19.67
CA VAL A 69 12.06 7.65 -18.36
C VAL A 69 13.28 7.88 -17.46
N ILE A 70 13.02 8.23 -16.21
CA ILE A 70 14.06 8.50 -15.23
C ILE A 70 13.99 7.45 -14.12
N ALA A 71 15.14 6.82 -13.80
CA ALA A 71 15.31 5.96 -12.64
C ALA A 71 16.12 6.71 -11.57
N GLU A 72 15.55 6.86 -10.39
CA GLU A 72 16.22 7.50 -9.25
C GLU A 72 17.18 6.55 -8.51
N GLY A 73 17.11 5.24 -8.79
CA GLY A 73 17.94 4.22 -8.17
C GLY A 73 17.47 3.79 -6.80
N SER A 74 16.18 3.89 -6.56
CA SER A 74 15.51 3.40 -5.35
C SER A 74 14.12 2.87 -5.68
N GLY A 75 13.59 1.99 -4.84
CA GLY A 75 12.20 1.56 -4.93
C GLY A 75 11.21 2.68 -4.59
N ILE A 76 9.92 2.38 -4.70
CA ILE A 76 8.82 3.28 -4.35
C ILE A 76 8.96 3.69 -2.89
N LYS A 77 9.01 4.99 -2.62
CA LYS A 77 9.09 5.57 -1.29
C LYS A 77 7.77 6.19 -0.89
N VAL A 78 7.34 5.92 0.33
CA VAL A 78 6.10 6.44 0.88
C VAL A 78 6.34 7.15 2.20
N PRO A 79 5.56 8.19 2.55
CA PRO A 79 5.71 8.89 3.81
C PRO A 79 5.37 7.97 4.98
N VAL A 80 6.08 8.10 6.07
CA VAL A 80 5.88 7.35 7.32
C VAL A 80 5.84 8.31 8.52
N GLY A 81 5.42 7.81 9.67
CA GLY A 81 5.41 8.55 10.93
C GLY A 81 4.06 9.17 11.28
N ALA A 82 4.01 9.84 12.43
CA ALA A 82 2.78 10.32 13.07
C ALA A 82 1.94 11.26 12.18
N LYS A 83 2.58 11.99 11.26
CA LYS A 83 1.88 12.89 10.31
C LYS A 83 0.98 12.13 9.32
N THR A 84 1.14 10.81 9.18
CA THR A 84 0.27 9.99 8.31
C THR A 84 -1.07 9.67 8.96
N LEU A 85 -1.16 9.76 10.28
CA LEU A 85 -2.40 9.51 11.00
C LEU A 85 -3.46 10.57 10.67
N GLY A 86 -4.68 10.15 10.55
CA GLY A 86 -5.79 11.02 10.16
C GLY A 86 -5.92 11.28 8.67
N ARG A 87 -5.02 10.74 7.85
CA ARG A 87 -4.91 11.05 6.42
C ARG A 87 -5.26 9.84 5.54
N LEU A 88 -5.56 10.15 4.29
CA LEU A 88 -5.87 9.17 3.24
C LEU A 88 -4.87 9.31 2.09
N PHE A 89 -4.27 8.20 1.68
CA PHE A 89 -3.20 8.14 0.68
C PHE A 89 -3.52 7.21 -0.49
N ASN A 90 -2.85 7.45 -1.61
CA ASN A 90 -2.74 6.49 -2.70
C ASN A 90 -1.55 5.54 -2.49
N VAL A 91 -1.28 4.67 -3.48
CA VAL A 91 -0.15 3.72 -3.46
C VAL A 91 1.23 4.38 -3.38
N LEU A 92 1.37 5.60 -3.87
CA LEU A 92 2.62 6.37 -3.88
C LEU A 92 2.80 7.25 -2.62
N GLY A 93 1.80 7.27 -1.73
CA GLY A 93 1.81 8.12 -0.55
C GLY A 93 1.34 9.55 -0.81
N ASP A 94 0.80 9.86 -2.00
CA ASP A 94 0.15 11.14 -2.23
C ASP A 94 -1.21 11.18 -1.53
N THR A 95 -1.61 12.36 -1.04
CA THR A 95 -2.84 12.51 -0.29
C THR A 95 -4.08 12.53 -1.19
N LEU A 96 -5.12 11.82 -0.79
CA LEU A 96 -6.41 11.74 -1.48
C LEU A 96 -7.56 12.47 -0.74
N ASP A 97 -7.30 12.98 0.46
CA ASP A 97 -8.29 13.63 1.33
C ASP A 97 -8.52 15.12 1.00
N GLY A 98 -7.93 15.62 -0.09
CA GLY A 98 -8.02 17.02 -0.48
C GLY A 98 -7.11 17.97 0.31
N GLY A 99 -6.34 17.43 1.26
CA GLY A 99 -5.28 18.18 1.95
C GLY A 99 -4.01 18.32 1.11
N GLU A 100 -3.10 19.17 1.59
CA GLU A 100 -1.77 19.25 0.98
C GLU A 100 -1.00 17.94 1.15
N ASN A 101 -0.12 17.63 0.20
CA ASN A 101 0.79 16.50 0.34
C ASN A 101 1.64 16.66 1.60
N LEU A 102 1.93 15.54 2.26
CA LEU A 102 2.68 15.58 3.50
C LEU A 102 4.13 15.99 3.23
N ASP A 103 4.59 17.00 3.96
CA ASP A 103 6.00 17.22 4.21
C ASP A 103 6.43 16.26 5.34
N ALA A 104 6.57 14.98 5.01
CA ALA A 104 6.99 13.95 5.94
C ALA A 104 8.49 14.03 6.15
N GLU A 105 8.93 13.91 7.41
CA GLU A 105 10.35 13.94 7.78
C GLU A 105 11.08 12.72 7.24
N GLU A 106 10.36 11.57 7.15
CA GLU A 106 10.91 10.31 6.68
C GLU A 106 10.03 9.66 5.60
N HIS A 107 10.74 9.00 4.67
CA HIS A 107 10.13 8.18 3.63
C HIS A 107 10.82 6.83 3.60
N TRP A 108 10.03 5.76 3.63
CA TRP A 108 10.52 4.40 3.57
C TRP A 108 10.15 3.73 2.24
N VAL A 109 11.05 2.85 1.77
CA VAL A 109 10.79 2.03 0.58
C VAL A 109 9.79 0.95 0.93
N ILE A 110 8.80 0.70 0.05
CA ILE A 110 7.75 -0.30 0.31
C ILE A 110 8.25 -1.75 0.28
N HIS A 111 9.36 -2.01 -0.40
CA HIS A 111 9.99 -3.34 -0.42
C HIS A 111 11.07 -3.41 0.65
N ARG A 112 10.71 -3.88 1.83
CA ARG A 112 11.59 -4.05 2.97
C ARG A 112 11.84 -5.52 3.25
N ASP A 113 13.00 -5.82 3.82
CA ASP A 113 13.29 -7.15 4.34
C ASP A 113 12.43 -7.45 5.56
N PRO A 114 11.95 -8.70 5.73
CA PRO A 114 11.21 -9.09 6.92
C PRO A 114 12.12 -9.05 8.16
N PRO A 115 11.53 -8.93 9.38
CA PRO A 115 12.28 -9.04 10.63
C PRO A 115 13.11 -10.32 10.66
N SER A 116 14.33 -10.24 11.22
CA SER A 116 15.17 -11.41 11.40
C SER A 116 14.51 -12.44 12.31
N PHE A 117 14.97 -13.69 12.27
CA PHE A 117 14.45 -14.72 13.17
C PHE A 117 14.70 -14.38 14.65
N GLU A 118 15.79 -13.68 14.94
CA GLU A 118 16.16 -13.28 16.31
C GLU A 118 15.23 -12.19 16.87
N ASP A 119 14.67 -11.34 16.00
CA ASP A 119 13.76 -10.27 16.38
C ASP A 119 12.32 -10.75 16.62
N GLN A 120 12.02 -12.00 16.27
CA GLN A 120 10.67 -12.54 16.42
C GLN A 120 10.42 -13.01 17.84
N SER A 121 9.35 -12.50 18.49
CA SER A 121 8.94 -12.96 19.81
C SER A 121 8.31 -14.36 19.75
N PRO A 122 8.78 -15.34 20.54
CA PRO A 122 8.15 -16.66 20.65
C PRO A 122 6.92 -16.65 21.57
N VAL A 123 6.63 -15.53 22.24
CA VAL A 123 5.55 -15.45 23.23
C VAL A 123 4.23 -15.17 22.52
N VAL A 124 3.22 -16.02 22.77
CA VAL A 124 1.87 -15.82 22.26
C VAL A 124 1.05 -15.10 23.33
N GLU A 125 0.70 -13.84 23.05
CA GLU A 125 -0.22 -13.06 23.87
C GLU A 125 -1.55 -12.91 23.15
N ILE A 126 -2.65 -12.93 23.89
CA ILE A 126 -3.99 -12.70 23.35
C ILE A 126 -4.21 -11.19 23.22
N LEU A 127 -4.73 -10.78 22.07
CA LEU A 127 -5.23 -9.43 21.83
C LEU A 127 -6.71 -9.41 22.24
N GLU A 128 -7.03 -8.73 23.33
CA GLU A 128 -8.41 -8.52 23.74
C GLU A 128 -9.06 -7.50 22.81
N THR A 129 -10.02 -7.96 22.00
CA THR A 129 -10.68 -7.12 20.98
C THR A 129 -11.85 -6.32 21.51
N GLY A 130 -12.36 -6.68 22.69
CA GLY A 130 -13.59 -6.15 23.26
C GLY A 130 -14.87 -6.69 22.62
N ILE A 131 -14.75 -7.57 21.62
CA ILE A 131 -15.87 -8.21 20.95
C ILE A 131 -16.03 -9.61 21.52
N LYS A 132 -17.05 -9.79 22.37
CA LYS A 132 -17.24 -11.00 23.17
C LYS A 132 -17.16 -12.31 22.39
N VAL A 133 -17.74 -12.35 21.20
CA VAL A 133 -17.74 -13.57 20.38
C VAL A 133 -16.36 -13.91 19.86
N ILE A 134 -15.54 -12.92 19.53
CA ILE A 134 -14.17 -13.10 19.09
C ILE A 134 -13.31 -13.56 20.29
N ASP A 135 -13.32 -12.79 21.36
CA ASP A 135 -12.47 -13.02 22.52
C ASP A 135 -12.75 -14.38 23.19
N LEU A 136 -14.01 -14.84 23.13
CA LEU A 136 -14.41 -16.11 23.75
C LEU A 136 -14.21 -17.33 22.83
N LEU A 137 -14.55 -17.22 21.53
CA LEU A 137 -14.62 -18.36 20.64
C LEU A 137 -13.45 -18.46 19.64
N ALA A 138 -12.85 -17.33 19.28
CA ALA A 138 -11.75 -17.27 18.32
C ALA A 138 -10.77 -16.12 18.67
N PRO A 139 -10.11 -16.17 19.83
CA PRO A 139 -9.28 -15.10 20.31
C PRO A 139 -8.12 -14.80 19.35
N TYR A 140 -7.82 -13.53 19.18
CA TYR A 140 -6.72 -13.08 18.34
C TYR A 140 -5.40 -13.13 19.10
N ALA A 141 -4.36 -13.63 18.46
CA ALA A 141 -3.02 -13.52 18.97
C ALA A 141 -2.37 -12.21 18.49
N LYS A 142 -1.65 -11.51 19.38
CA LYS A 142 -0.79 -10.39 18.99
C LYS A 142 0.26 -10.88 17.99
N GLY A 143 0.48 -10.12 16.90
CA GLY A 143 1.33 -10.53 15.79
C GLY A 143 0.73 -11.62 14.89
N GLY A 144 -0.50 -12.06 15.17
CA GLY A 144 -1.21 -13.05 14.37
C GLY A 144 -1.78 -12.49 13.07
N LYS A 145 -2.08 -13.38 12.13
CA LYS A 145 -2.78 -13.07 10.87
C LYS A 145 -4.18 -13.68 10.92
N ILE A 146 -5.19 -12.85 10.81
CA ILE A 146 -6.60 -13.26 10.96
C ILE A 146 -7.35 -12.97 9.67
N GLY A 147 -8.09 -13.97 9.17
CA GLY A 147 -8.96 -13.82 8.01
C GLY A 147 -10.42 -13.63 8.41
N LEU A 148 -11.02 -12.52 7.98
CA LEU A 148 -12.45 -12.25 8.13
C LEU A 148 -13.15 -12.57 6.83
N PHE A 149 -13.85 -13.69 6.77
CA PHE A 149 -14.56 -14.16 5.59
C PHE A 149 -16.04 -13.90 5.72
N GLY A 150 -16.65 -13.35 4.67
CA GLY A 150 -18.08 -13.12 4.62
C GLY A 150 -18.53 -12.55 3.28
N GLY A 151 -19.77 -12.80 2.91
CA GLY A 151 -20.41 -12.21 1.74
C GLY A 151 -20.67 -10.71 1.91
N ALA A 152 -21.33 -10.11 0.93
CA ALA A 152 -21.76 -8.72 1.03
C ALA A 152 -22.84 -8.54 2.12
N GLY A 153 -22.79 -7.44 2.85
CA GLY A 153 -23.82 -7.06 3.83
C GLY A 153 -23.82 -7.85 5.14
N VAL A 154 -22.79 -8.63 5.44
CA VAL A 154 -22.72 -9.40 6.70
C VAL A 154 -22.09 -8.65 7.87
N GLY A 155 -21.81 -7.36 7.72
CA GLY A 155 -21.28 -6.51 8.80
C GLY A 155 -19.75 -6.52 8.92
N LYS A 156 -19.01 -6.96 7.90
CA LYS A 156 -17.54 -6.96 7.89
C LYS A 156 -16.96 -5.57 8.19
N THR A 157 -17.45 -4.54 7.52
CA THR A 157 -17.01 -3.15 7.72
C THR A 157 -17.27 -2.66 9.14
N VAL A 158 -18.45 -2.95 9.69
CA VAL A 158 -18.81 -2.59 11.08
C VAL A 158 -17.86 -3.27 12.07
N LEU A 159 -17.54 -4.54 11.84
CA LEU A 159 -16.58 -5.28 12.67
C LEU A 159 -15.18 -4.65 12.62
N ILE A 160 -14.72 -4.27 11.45
CA ILE A 160 -13.42 -3.61 11.26
C ILE A 160 -13.39 -2.27 12.01
N GLN A 161 -14.42 -1.45 11.86
CA GLN A 161 -14.54 -0.16 12.57
C GLN A 161 -14.52 -0.33 14.09
N GLU A 162 -15.24 -1.33 14.61
CA GLU A 162 -15.25 -1.63 16.05
C GLU A 162 -13.87 -2.10 16.54
N LEU A 163 -13.17 -2.92 15.77
CA LEU A 163 -11.80 -3.32 16.09
C LEU A 163 -10.84 -2.12 16.12
N ILE A 164 -10.91 -1.23 15.11
CA ILE A 164 -10.11 0.00 15.07
C ILE A 164 -10.38 0.87 16.30
N ARG A 165 -11.65 1.07 16.61
CA ARG A 165 -12.08 1.86 17.77
C ARG A 165 -11.52 1.29 19.07
N ASN A 166 -11.70 -0.01 19.29
CA ASN A 166 -11.29 -0.66 20.53
C ASN A 166 -9.76 -0.64 20.69
N ILE A 167 -9.01 -0.86 19.63
CA ILE A 167 -7.55 -0.73 19.64
C ILE A 167 -7.11 0.70 19.96
N ALA A 168 -7.75 1.70 19.37
CA ALA A 168 -7.44 3.10 19.59
C ALA A 168 -7.75 3.56 21.01
N THR A 169 -8.87 3.08 21.61
CA THR A 169 -9.35 3.53 22.91
C THR A 169 -8.76 2.75 24.07
N GLU A 170 -8.70 1.43 23.96
CA GLU A 170 -8.32 0.55 25.08
C GLU A 170 -6.81 0.21 25.09
N HIS A 171 -6.19 0.10 23.90
CA HIS A 171 -4.80 -0.29 23.80
C HIS A 171 -3.86 0.87 23.43
N GLY A 172 -4.41 2.05 23.11
CA GLY A 172 -3.59 3.21 22.70
C GLY A 172 -2.84 3.03 21.37
N GLY A 173 -3.09 1.93 20.66
CA GLY A 173 -2.43 1.57 19.41
C GLY A 173 -2.94 2.33 18.20
N TYR A 174 -2.26 2.13 17.08
CA TYR A 174 -2.62 2.72 15.78
C TYR A 174 -3.21 1.66 14.85
N SER A 175 -3.94 2.13 13.86
CA SER A 175 -4.51 1.28 12.83
C SER A 175 -4.12 1.79 11.45
N ILE A 176 -3.80 0.86 10.56
CA ILE A 176 -3.59 1.16 9.15
C ILE A 176 -4.62 0.37 8.36
N PHE A 177 -5.39 1.04 7.54
CA PHE A 177 -6.39 0.38 6.70
C PHE A 177 -6.01 0.51 5.24
N THR A 178 -5.88 -0.62 4.56
CA THR A 178 -5.60 -0.68 3.13
C THR A 178 -6.80 -1.17 2.36
N GLY A 179 -7.38 -0.31 1.54
CA GLY A 179 -8.47 -0.66 0.63
C GLY A 179 -7.93 -1.11 -0.72
N VAL A 180 -8.10 -2.39 -1.04
CA VAL A 180 -7.57 -3.00 -2.27
C VAL A 180 -8.70 -3.38 -3.21
N GLY A 181 -8.82 -2.67 -4.33
CA GLY A 181 -9.79 -2.96 -5.38
C GLY A 181 -11.25 -2.80 -4.96
N GLU A 182 -11.53 -2.12 -3.86
CA GLU A 182 -12.88 -1.82 -3.40
C GLU A 182 -13.53 -0.70 -4.23
N ARG A 183 -14.83 -0.55 -4.12
CA ARG A 183 -15.55 0.53 -4.79
C ARG A 183 -15.19 1.87 -4.16
N SER A 184 -14.92 2.88 -4.99
CA SER A 184 -14.57 4.23 -4.51
C SER A 184 -15.62 4.82 -3.56
N ARG A 185 -16.91 4.50 -3.78
CA ARG A 185 -17.99 4.91 -2.89
C ARG A 185 -17.85 4.29 -1.50
N GLU A 186 -17.62 2.97 -1.42
CA GLU A 186 -17.48 2.27 -0.13
C GLU A 186 -16.26 2.78 0.65
N GLY A 187 -15.16 3.09 -0.05
CA GLY A 187 -13.99 3.72 0.57
C GLY A 187 -14.27 5.12 1.09
N ASN A 188 -15.03 5.93 0.37
CA ASN A 188 -15.41 7.27 0.81
C ASN A 188 -16.40 7.23 2.00
N ASP A 189 -17.37 6.30 1.98
CA ASP A 189 -18.31 6.09 3.08
C ASP A 189 -17.53 5.69 4.35
N LEU A 190 -16.58 4.74 4.24
CA LEU A 190 -15.72 4.32 5.35
C LEU A 190 -14.89 5.48 5.92
N TRP A 191 -14.25 6.28 5.05
CA TRP A 191 -13.48 7.45 5.49
C TRP A 191 -14.36 8.46 6.24
N SER A 192 -15.56 8.74 5.73
CA SER A 192 -16.52 9.67 6.36
C SER A 192 -16.97 9.17 7.72
N GLU A 193 -17.33 7.88 7.83
CA GLU A 193 -17.76 7.25 9.08
C GLU A 193 -16.62 7.25 10.13
N MET A 194 -15.38 6.97 9.73
CA MET A 194 -14.23 7.05 10.63
C MET A 194 -13.96 8.47 11.12
N LYS A 195 -14.19 9.46 10.27
CA LYS A 195 -14.06 10.88 10.63
C LYS A 195 -15.13 11.29 11.62
N GLU A 196 -16.39 10.90 11.39
CA GLU A 196 -17.53 11.21 12.29
C GLU A 196 -17.39 10.52 13.66
N SER A 197 -16.88 9.29 13.69
CA SER A 197 -16.66 8.53 14.92
C SER A 197 -15.41 8.96 15.70
N GLY A 198 -14.54 9.82 15.14
CA GLY A 198 -13.31 10.29 15.77
C GLY A 198 -12.18 9.28 15.82
N VAL A 199 -12.32 8.09 15.21
CA VAL A 199 -11.26 7.08 15.19
C VAL A 199 -10.19 7.35 14.12
N LEU A 200 -10.48 8.24 13.17
CA LEU A 200 -9.58 8.60 12.09
C LEU A 200 -8.24 9.18 12.60
N GLU A 201 -8.26 9.92 13.71
CA GLU A 201 -7.05 10.55 14.28
C GLU A 201 -5.93 9.56 14.65
N LYS A 202 -6.28 8.29 14.87
CA LYS A 202 -5.32 7.20 15.16
C LYS A 202 -5.22 6.16 14.03
N THR A 203 -5.71 6.53 12.85
CA THR A 203 -5.77 5.62 11.71
C THR A 203 -5.19 6.31 10.46
N ALA A 204 -4.33 5.61 9.72
CA ALA A 204 -3.97 6.01 8.36
C ALA A 204 -4.69 5.11 7.36
N LEU A 205 -5.18 5.71 6.26
CA LEU A 205 -5.88 5.00 5.20
C LEU A 205 -5.04 5.02 3.93
N VAL A 206 -4.94 3.88 3.26
CA VAL A 206 -4.25 3.77 1.96
C VAL A 206 -5.17 3.07 0.98
N PHE A 207 -5.54 3.76 -0.10
CA PHE A 207 -6.50 3.23 -1.06
C PHE A 207 -5.88 3.00 -2.44
N GLY A 208 -6.05 1.77 -2.95
CA GLY A 208 -5.89 1.39 -4.34
C GLY A 208 -7.20 0.81 -4.83
N GLN A 209 -8.15 1.68 -5.18
CA GLN A 209 -9.52 1.33 -5.49
C GLN A 209 -9.66 0.60 -6.83
N MET A 210 -10.86 0.13 -7.16
CA MET A 210 -11.11 -0.65 -8.36
C MET A 210 -10.89 0.13 -9.68
N ASN A 211 -10.89 1.45 -9.62
CA ASN A 211 -10.58 2.33 -10.75
C ASN A 211 -9.08 2.53 -10.97
N GLU A 212 -8.25 2.12 -10.00
CA GLU A 212 -6.80 2.19 -10.12
C GLU A 212 -6.25 1.05 -11.00
N PRO A 213 -5.12 1.26 -11.68
CA PRO A 213 -4.49 0.23 -12.48
C PRO A 213 -4.06 -0.97 -11.62
N PRO A 214 -3.90 -2.17 -12.20
CA PRO A 214 -3.56 -3.38 -11.45
C PRO A 214 -2.24 -3.26 -10.68
N GLY A 215 -1.25 -2.54 -11.20
CA GLY A 215 0.00 -2.29 -10.47
C GLY A 215 -0.21 -1.55 -9.16
N ALA A 216 -1.04 -0.50 -9.15
CA ALA A 216 -1.38 0.23 -7.92
C ALA A 216 -2.10 -0.68 -6.91
N ARG A 217 -3.10 -1.44 -7.37
CA ARG A 217 -3.84 -2.39 -6.52
C ARG A 217 -2.93 -3.50 -5.96
N MET A 218 -1.92 -3.90 -6.70
CA MET A 218 -0.94 -4.90 -6.29
C MET A 218 0.04 -4.37 -5.22
N ARG A 219 0.29 -3.06 -5.15
CA ARG A 219 1.29 -2.47 -4.23
C ARG A 219 0.70 -1.70 -3.06
N VAL A 220 -0.57 -1.38 -3.08
CA VAL A 220 -1.20 -0.59 -2.00
C VAL A 220 -1.11 -1.27 -0.63
N ALA A 221 -1.15 -2.59 -0.57
CA ALA A 221 -1.01 -3.32 0.69
C ALA A 221 0.41 -3.19 1.28
N GLU A 222 1.44 -3.21 0.43
CA GLU A 222 2.82 -2.97 0.86
C GLU A 222 3.02 -1.54 1.36
N THR A 223 2.37 -0.55 0.74
CA THR A 223 2.38 0.84 1.22
C THR A 223 1.83 0.92 2.64
N GLY A 224 0.66 0.33 2.89
CA GLY A 224 0.08 0.31 4.24
C GLY A 224 0.92 -0.50 5.23
N LEU A 225 1.49 -1.62 4.79
CA LEU A 225 2.40 -2.41 5.62
C LEU A 225 3.64 -1.59 6.04
N THR A 226 4.23 -0.84 5.11
CA THR A 226 5.39 0.01 5.39
C THR A 226 5.08 1.08 6.44
N MET A 227 3.91 1.71 6.36
CA MET A 227 3.46 2.65 7.39
C MET A 227 3.26 1.95 8.74
N ALA A 228 2.69 0.73 8.75
CA ALA A 228 2.50 -0.04 9.96
C ALA A 228 3.84 -0.47 10.60
N GLU A 229 4.80 -0.88 9.78
CA GLU A 229 6.14 -1.26 10.24
C GLU A 229 6.88 -0.10 10.89
N TYR A 230 6.75 1.12 10.38
CA TYR A 230 7.34 2.28 11.03
C TYR A 230 6.85 2.45 12.47
N PHE A 231 5.55 2.42 12.70
CA PHE A 231 4.99 2.54 14.05
C PHE A 231 5.40 1.38 14.96
N ARG A 232 5.54 0.18 14.42
CA ARG A 232 6.01 -0.99 15.17
C ARG A 232 7.49 -0.86 15.54
N ASP A 233 8.34 -0.50 14.57
CA ASP A 233 9.80 -0.59 14.70
C ASP A 233 10.40 0.64 15.38
N GLU A 234 9.94 1.84 15.01
CA GLU A 234 10.49 3.10 15.53
C GLU A 234 9.71 3.62 16.76
N GLU A 235 8.40 3.52 16.73
CA GLU A 235 7.57 4.02 17.84
C GLU A 235 7.20 2.93 18.86
N HIS A 236 7.52 1.67 18.59
CA HIS A 236 7.23 0.51 19.44
C HIS A 236 5.74 0.40 19.82
N GLN A 237 4.87 0.76 18.88
CA GLN A 237 3.43 0.74 19.06
C GLN A 237 2.80 -0.57 18.61
N ASN A 238 1.69 -0.93 19.25
CA ASN A 238 0.82 -1.97 18.72
C ASN A 238 0.09 -1.42 17.49
N VAL A 239 0.20 -2.11 16.37
CA VAL A 239 -0.42 -1.67 15.11
C VAL A 239 -1.35 -2.76 14.59
N LEU A 240 -2.55 -2.35 14.21
CA LEU A 240 -3.50 -3.22 13.54
C LEU A 240 -3.55 -2.86 12.05
N LEU A 241 -3.10 -3.78 11.20
CA LEU A 241 -3.14 -3.62 9.75
C LEU A 241 -4.32 -4.37 9.16
N PHE A 242 -5.17 -3.66 8.44
CA PHE A 242 -6.28 -4.22 7.67
C PHE A 242 -5.96 -4.20 6.17
N ILE A 243 -6.28 -5.29 5.49
CA ILE A 243 -6.19 -5.39 4.02
C ILE A 243 -7.56 -5.85 3.51
N ASP A 244 -8.34 -4.95 2.98
CA ASP A 244 -9.68 -5.24 2.45
C ASP A 244 -9.73 -4.94 0.94
N ASN A 245 -9.72 -5.95 0.07
CA ASN A 245 -9.67 -7.35 0.48
C ASN A 245 -8.48 -8.06 -0.18
N ILE A 246 -7.97 -9.05 0.51
CA ILE A 246 -6.77 -9.81 0.09
C ILE A 246 -6.97 -10.55 -1.25
N PHE A 247 -8.20 -10.92 -1.61
CA PHE A 247 -8.49 -11.53 -2.91
C PHE A 247 -8.18 -10.58 -4.07
N ARG A 248 -8.56 -9.32 -3.95
CA ARG A 248 -8.30 -8.27 -4.96
C ARG A 248 -6.81 -7.99 -5.12
N PHE A 249 -6.07 -8.04 -4.03
CA PHE A 249 -4.61 -7.96 -4.05
C PHE A 249 -4.00 -9.09 -4.91
N THR A 250 -4.40 -10.34 -4.67
CA THR A 250 -3.93 -11.49 -5.44
C THR A 250 -4.37 -11.43 -6.90
N GLN A 251 -5.61 -11.01 -7.16
CA GLN A 251 -6.14 -10.83 -8.51
C GLN A 251 -5.33 -9.80 -9.30
N ALA A 252 -5.01 -8.66 -8.70
CA ALA A 252 -4.20 -7.61 -9.34
C ALA A 252 -2.83 -8.14 -9.78
N GLY A 253 -2.19 -8.98 -8.97
CA GLY A 253 -0.94 -9.64 -9.35
C GLY A 253 -1.10 -10.55 -10.57
N SER A 254 -2.21 -11.26 -10.71
CA SER A 254 -2.47 -12.10 -11.88
C SER A 254 -2.79 -11.32 -13.15
N GLU A 255 -3.33 -10.11 -13.04
CA GLU A 255 -3.63 -9.22 -14.18
C GLU A 255 -2.37 -8.66 -14.86
N VAL A 256 -1.25 -8.56 -14.13
CA VAL A 256 0.03 -8.06 -14.65
C VAL A 256 1.06 -9.15 -14.93
N SER A 257 0.77 -10.40 -14.54
CA SER A 257 1.63 -11.52 -14.88
C SER A 257 1.44 -11.89 -16.36
N ALA A 258 2.41 -11.53 -17.16
CA ALA A 258 2.50 -11.88 -18.58
C ALA A 258 3.41 -13.07 -18.80
#